data_8e6420b40cb173c0e0beefddd4e50a28
#
_entry.id   8e6420b40cb173c0e0beefddd4e50a28
#
_cell.length_a   1.000
_cell.length_b   1.000
_cell.length_c   1.000
_cell.angle_alpha   90.00
_cell.angle_beta   90.00
_cell.angle_gamma   90.00
#
_symmetry.space_group_name_H-M   'P 1'
#
loop_
_entity.id
_entity.type
_entity.pdbx_description
1 polymer ?
#
loop_
_entity_poly.entity_id
_entity_poly.type
_entity_poly.pdbx_seq_one_letter_code
_entity_poly.pdbx_strand_id
1 'polypeptide(L)'
;MKTIRQVSVHGGHSKEYCLHAEDLLEDIIKKYIQEGFAWVGITEHCPPLNDDLRYPDEIKAGISKKYIEKRFKKYICQVNEFKKKYSSEIKIFLGFETESYDGYIDYTKELIKTHKPDYIVGSVHHINNICFDFSRQLYGKAIKSSGDINQMYEDYFDKQYELITSLQPAVIGHFDLIRIFDTEYIKRIEKRDIRKKIVRNLKACKKNNLILDFNTRALKKKAKEPYISRSILRKAKELGVRVAPGDDSHGIMDIGTDIKTGVKILTRAGFNTDWPVPDIYTCPAQ
;
A
#
# COMPACT_ATOMS: atom_id res chain seq x y z
N MET A 1 -23.60 19.28 -9.78
CA MET A 1 -22.44 18.81 -8.99
C MET A 1 -21.62 17.91 -9.87
N LYS A 2 -20.28 18.10 -9.98
CA LYS A 2 -19.43 17.12 -10.69
C LYS A 2 -19.50 15.79 -9.94
N THR A 3 -19.82 14.71 -10.65
CA THR A 3 -19.79 13.36 -10.07
C THR A 3 -18.37 13.05 -9.67
N ILE A 4 -18.13 12.78 -8.37
CA ILE A 4 -16.80 12.40 -7.87
C ILE A 4 -16.47 11.02 -8.42
N ARG A 5 -15.41 10.92 -9.22
CA ARG A 5 -14.94 9.64 -9.76
C ARG A 5 -14.29 8.83 -8.65
N GLN A 6 -14.71 7.58 -8.48
CA GLN A 6 -14.05 6.65 -7.58
C GLN A 6 -12.75 6.15 -8.21
N VAL A 7 -11.72 6.01 -7.39
CA VAL A 7 -10.42 5.47 -7.81
C VAL A 7 -9.80 4.69 -6.65
N SER A 8 -8.88 3.79 -6.96
CA SER A 8 -8.03 3.17 -5.94
C SER A 8 -6.57 3.17 -6.41
N VAL A 9 -5.68 3.81 -5.65
CA VAL A 9 -4.22 3.80 -5.91
C VAL A 9 -3.53 2.55 -5.40
N HIS A 10 -4.23 1.81 -4.54
CA HIS A 10 -3.77 0.59 -3.89
C HIS A 10 -4.98 -0.32 -3.77
N GLY A 11 -5.11 -1.28 -4.66
CA GLY A 11 -6.28 -2.13 -4.75
C GLY A 11 -5.97 -3.56 -5.18
N GLY A 12 -6.98 -4.42 -5.01
CA GLY A 12 -7.13 -5.68 -5.72
C GLY A 12 -6.13 -6.78 -5.44
N HIS A 13 -6.06 -7.29 -4.19
CA HIS A 13 -5.42 -8.58 -3.91
C HIS A 13 -6.39 -9.72 -4.19
N SER A 14 -5.91 -10.78 -4.85
CA SER A 14 -6.74 -11.91 -5.29
C SER A 14 -6.23 -13.26 -4.76
N LYS A 15 -7.14 -14.20 -4.51
CA LYS A 15 -6.80 -15.54 -4.01
C LYS A 15 -5.87 -16.35 -4.92
N GLU A 16 -5.75 -15.93 -6.17
CA GLU A 16 -4.83 -16.55 -7.12
C GLU A 16 -3.38 -16.23 -6.78
N TYR A 17 -3.12 -15.11 -6.10
CA TYR A 17 -1.77 -14.58 -5.86
C TYR A 17 -1.48 -14.31 -4.38
N CYS A 18 -2.49 -14.07 -3.56
CA CYS A 18 -2.42 -13.80 -2.13
C CYS A 18 -3.29 -14.81 -1.36
N LEU A 19 -2.73 -15.53 -0.37
CA LEU A 19 -3.45 -16.58 0.36
C LEU A 19 -4.57 -16.06 1.26
N HIS A 20 -4.49 -14.82 1.70
CA HIS A 20 -5.49 -14.20 2.55
C HIS A 20 -6.49 -13.32 1.79
N ALA A 21 -6.50 -13.42 0.46
CA ALA A 21 -7.55 -12.85 -0.39
C ALA A 21 -8.62 -13.90 -0.73
N GLU A 22 -9.85 -13.42 -1.04
CA GLU A 22 -11.04 -14.28 -1.08
C GLU A 22 -11.51 -14.60 -2.50
N ASP A 23 -11.32 -13.69 -3.47
CA ASP A 23 -11.92 -13.76 -4.80
C ASP A 23 -10.90 -13.81 -5.92
N LEU A 24 -11.35 -14.18 -7.13
CA LEU A 24 -10.53 -14.21 -8.34
C LEU A 24 -10.24 -12.77 -8.83
N LEU A 25 -9.08 -12.55 -9.41
CA LEU A 25 -8.67 -11.25 -9.92
C LEU A 25 -9.66 -10.66 -10.93
N GLU A 26 -10.20 -11.49 -11.81
CA GLU A 26 -11.19 -11.02 -12.79
C GLU A 26 -12.49 -10.57 -12.12
N ASP A 27 -12.95 -11.25 -11.07
CA ASP A 27 -14.16 -10.87 -10.34
C ASP A 27 -13.96 -9.57 -9.56
N ILE A 28 -12.76 -9.35 -9.00
CA ILE A 28 -12.33 -8.09 -8.39
C ILE A 28 -12.39 -6.95 -9.41
N ILE A 29 -11.84 -7.13 -10.61
CA ILE A 29 -11.88 -6.11 -11.68
C ILE A 29 -13.33 -5.81 -12.11
N LYS A 30 -14.14 -6.84 -12.32
CA LYS A 30 -15.57 -6.66 -12.63
C LYS A 30 -16.32 -5.89 -11.55
N LYS A 31 -15.96 -6.14 -10.28
CA LYS A 31 -16.55 -5.40 -9.16
C LYS A 31 -16.15 -3.92 -9.17
N TYR A 32 -14.89 -3.58 -9.46
CA TYR A 32 -14.47 -2.18 -9.65
C TYR A 32 -15.26 -1.49 -10.77
N ILE A 33 -15.47 -2.18 -11.90
CA ILE A 33 -16.29 -1.68 -13.03
C ILE A 33 -17.73 -1.43 -12.55
N GLN A 34 -18.34 -2.41 -11.89
CA GLN A 34 -19.71 -2.33 -11.37
C GLN A 34 -19.91 -1.17 -10.39
N GLU A 35 -18.89 -0.89 -9.54
CA GLU A 35 -18.92 0.24 -8.59
C GLU A 35 -18.59 1.59 -9.25
N GLY A 36 -18.32 1.62 -10.55
CA GLY A 36 -18.08 2.84 -11.33
C GLY A 36 -16.73 3.50 -11.07
N PHE A 37 -15.70 2.70 -10.80
CA PHE A 37 -14.34 3.24 -10.66
C PHE A 37 -13.83 3.73 -12.02
N ALA A 38 -13.22 4.93 -12.02
CA ALA A 38 -12.59 5.49 -13.22
C ALA A 38 -11.27 4.79 -13.53
N TRP A 39 -10.53 4.43 -12.48
CA TRP A 39 -9.31 3.68 -12.59
C TRP A 39 -8.94 2.99 -11.28
N VAL A 40 -8.14 1.95 -11.40
CA VAL A 40 -7.62 1.16 -10.27
C VAL A 40 -6.18 0.73 -10.53
N GLY A 41 -5.36 0.78 -9.50
CA GLY A 41 -4.10 0.05 -9.46
C GLY A 41 -4.32 -1.33 -8.89
N ILE A 42 -4.00 -2.36 -9.64
CA ILE A 42 -3.93 -3.72 -9.14
C ILE A 42 -2.51 -3.93 -8.65
N THR A 43 -2.34 -4.18 -7.35
CA THR A 43 -1.05 -4.04 -6.65
C THR A 43 -0.79 -5.19 -5.68
N GLU A 44 -0.78 -6.42 -6.19
CA GLU A 44 -0.44 -7.62 -5.42
C GLU A 44 0.91 -7.50 -4.70
N HIS A 45 1.07 -8.23 -3.61
CA HIS A 45 2.35 -8.32 -2.91
C HIS A 45 3.47 -8.84 -3.81
N CYS A 46 4.64 -8.25 -3.73
CA CYS A 46 5.81 -8.76 -4.43
C CYS A 46 6.28 -10.10 -3.83
N PRO A 47 6.96 -10.97 -4.60
CA PRO A 47 7.55 -12.19 -4.06
C PRO A 47 8.56 -11.89 -2.96
N PRO A 48 8.76 -12.79 -1.97
CA PRO A 48 9.77 -12.62 -0.95
C PRO A 48 11.18 -12.79 -1.52
N LEU A 49 12.18 -12.13 -0.90
CA LEU A 49 13.58 -12.23 -1.31
C LEU A 49 14.14 -13.66 -1.11
N ASN A 50 13.69 -14.37 -0.07
CA ASN A 50 14.04 -15.76 0.22
C ASN A 50 12.89 -16.47 0.95
N ASP A 51 13.04 -17.78 1.18
CA ASP A 51 12.00 -18.60 1.80
C ASP A 51 11.70 -18.25 3.27
N ASP A 52 12.63 -17.63 3.99
CA ASP A 52 12.43 -17.24 5.40
C ASP A 52 11.60 -15.96 5.55
N LEU A 53 11.49 -15.17 4.48
CA LEU A 53 10.76 -13.90 4.44
C LEU A 53 9.35 -14.03 3.84
N ARG A 54 8.85 -15.24 3.67
CA ARG A 54 7.46 -15.51 3.29
C ARG A 54 6.50 -15.11 4.41
N TYR A 55 5.27 -14.81 4.03
CA TYR A 55 4.21 -14.62 5.02
C TYR A 55 3.96 -15.90 5.84
N PRO A 56 3.55 -15.78 7.11
CA PRO A 56 3.33 -16.95 7.98
C PRO A 56 2.33 -17.97 7.44
N ASP A 57 1.32 -17.55 6.71
CA ASP A 57 0.34 -18.43 6.06
C ASP A 57 0.93 -19.17 4.86
N GLU A 58 1.83 -18.54 4.10
CA GLU A 58 2.59 -19.18 3.02
C GLU A 58 3.56 -20.24 3.55
N ILE A 59 4.25 -19.94 4.67
CA ILE A 59 5.11 -20.89 5.36
C ILE A 59 4.29 -22.09 5.86
N LYS A 60 3.15 -21.82 6.51
CA LYS A 60 2.24 -22.86 7.00
C LYS A 60 1.67 -23.73 5.87
N ALA A 61 1.41 -23.14 4.71
CA ALA A 61 0.92 -23.86 3.53
C ALA A 61 2.04 -24.59 2.75
N GLY A 62 3.30 -24.48 3.17
CA GLY A 62 4.44 -25.11 2.49
C GLY A 62 4.74 -24.53 1.09
N ILE A 63 4.30 -23.30 0.82
CA ILE A 63 4.48 -22.67 -0.48
C ILE A 63 5.88 -22.06 -0.56
N SER A 64 6.70 -22.51 -1.53
CA SER A 64 8.07 -22.00 -1.70
C SER A 64 8.13 -20.65 -2.40
N LYS A 65 9.19 -19.87 -2.16
CA LYS A 65 9.52 -18.66 -2.92
C LYS A 65 9.40 -18.88 -4.43
N LYS A 66 10.00 -19.97 -4.95
CA LYS A 66 9.98 -20.29 -6.38
C LYS A 66 8.55 -20.41 -6.94
N TYR A 67 7.63 -20.96 -6.15
CA TYR A 67 6.23 -21.04 -6.53
C TYR A 67 5.57 -19.66 -6.54
N ILE A 68 5.85 -18.82 -5.52
CA ILE A 68 5.33 -17.44 -5.44
C ILE A 68 5.83 -16.62 -6.62
N GLU A 69 7.12 -16.70 -6.98
CA GLU A 69 7.67 -16.04 -8.16
C GLU A 69 6.99 -16.47 -9.48
N LYS A 70 6.69 -17.78 -9.61
CA LYS A 70 5.94 -18.28 -10.77
C LYS A 70 4.53 -17.71 -10.82
N ARG A 71 3.84 -17.62 -9.68
CA ARG A 71 2.51 -17.00 -9.57
C ARG A 71 2.58 -15.52 -9.91
N PHE A 72 3.58 -14.81 -9.41
CA PHE A 72 3.77 -13.38 -9.67
C PHE A 72 3.98 -13.09 -11.17
N LYS A 73 4.77 -13.91 -11.89
CA LYS A 73 4.87 -13.81 -13.36
C LYS A 73 3.52 -14.02 -14.04
N LYS A 74 2.71 -14.95 -13.58
CA LYS A 74 1.35 -15.16 -14.09
C LYS A 74 0.45 -13.95 -13.81
N TYR A 75 0.54 -13.37 -12.61
CA TYR A 75 -0.14 -12.13 -12.24
C TYR A 75 0.13 -11.01 -13.24
N ILE A 76 1.42 -10.73 -13.54
CA ILE A 76 1.83 -9.69 -14.48
C ILE A 76 1.20 -9.89 -15.87
N CYS A 77 1.21 -11.12 -16.38
CA CYS A 77 0.58 -11.44 -17.67
C CYS A 77 -0.93 -11.21 -17.62
N GLN A 78 -1.59 -11.71 -16.60
CA GLN A 78 -3.05 -11.66 -16.47
C GLN A 78 -3.56 -10.23 -16.32
N VAL A 79 -2.89 -9.37 -15.52
CA VAL A 79 -3.28 -7.95 -15.44
C VAL A 79 -3.12 -7.26 -16.79
N ASN A 80 -2.05 -7.53 -17.54
CA ASN A 80 -1.87 -6.95 -18.86
C ASN A 80 -2.93 -7.42 -19.88
N GLU A 81 -3.42 -8.64 -19.77
CA GLU A 81 -4.58 -9.13 -20.55
C GLU A 81 -5.85 -8.36 -20.16
N PHE A 82 -6.10 -8.19 -18.86
CA PHE A 82 -7.29 -7.48 -18.37
C PHE A 82 -7.22 -5.96 -18.66
N LYS A 83 -6.05 -5.33 -18.65
CA LYS A 83 -5.87 -3.95 -19.14
C LYS A 83 -6.40 -3.77 -20.57
N LYS A 84 -6.16 -4.76 -21.44
CA LYS A 84 -6.68 -4.75 -22.84
C LYS A 84 -8.17 -5.07 -22.87
N LYS A 85 -8.58 -6.15 -22.18
CA LYS A 85 -9.95 -6.67 -22.20
C LYS A 85 -10.97 -5.65 -21.72
N TYR A 86 -10.67 -4.91 -20.64
CA TYR A 86 -11.58 -3.98 -20.00
C TYR A 86 -11.26 -2.50 -20.29
N SER A 87 -10.46 -2.21 -21.32
CA SER A 87 -9.98 -0.86 -21.65
C SER A 87 -11.09 0.17 -21.93
N SER A 88 -12.27 -0.28 -22.41
CA SER A 88 -13.44 0.58 -22.64
C SER A 88 -14.25 0.88 -21.38
N GLU A 89 -14.03 0.14 -20.29
CA GLU A 89 -14.85 0.19 -19.08
C GLU A 89 -14.12 0.81 -17.90
N ILE A 90 -12.85 0.47 -17.72
CA ILE A 90 -12.02 0.95 -16.62
C ILE A 90 -10.55 1.06 -17.03
N LYS A 91 -9.85 2.08 -16.53
CA LYS A 91 -8.40 2.14 -16.67
C LYS A 91 -7.74 1.34 -15.55
N ILE A 92 -7.01 0.28 -15.90
CA ILE A 92 -6.27 -0.56 -14.96
C ILE A 92 -4.80 -0.21 -15.04
N PHE A 93 -4.15 -0.04 -13.90
CA PHE A 93 -2.70 0.05 -13.78
C PHE A 93 -2.16 -1.24 -13.20
N LEU A 94 -1.10 -1.76 -13.81
CA LEU A 94 -0.33 -2.86 -13.29
C LEU A 94 0.67 -2.33 -12.25
N GLY A 95 0.53 -2.74 -11.01
CA GLY A 95 1.49 -2.41 -9.97
C GLY A 95 1.91 -3.63 -9.16
N PHE A 96 2.67 -3.39 -8.11
CA PHE A 96 2.84 -4.33 -7.01
C PHE A 96 3.17 -3.56 -5.72
N GLU A 97 2.87 -4.17 -4.60
CA GLU A 97 3.20 -3.66 -3.29
C GLU A 97 4.54 -4.24 -2.83
N THR A 98 5.42 -3.36 -2.30
CA THR A 98 6.74 -3.76 -1.83
C THR A 98 6.71 -4.23 -0.39
N GLU A 99 7.69 -5.06 -0.05
CA GLU A 99 8.06 -5.38 1.33
C GLU A 99 9.22 -4.51 1.82
N SER A 100 9.55 -4.62 3.13
CA SER A 100 10.57 -3.76 3.76
C SER A 100 11.57 -4.51 4.65
N TYR A 101 11.82 -5.78 4.36
CA TYR A 101 12.87 -6.58 5.00
C TYR A 101 14.27 -6.19 4.48
N ASP A 102 15.33 -6.70 5.10
CA ASP A 102 16.69 -6.39 4.66
C ASP A 102 16.96 -6.84 3.22
N GLY A 103 17.60 -5.99 2.43
CA GLY A 103 17.89 -6.25 1.00
C GLY A 103 16.72 -5.95 0.05
N TYR A 104 15.58 -5.48 0.54
CA TYR A 104 14.38 -5.24 -0.29
C TYR A 104 14.59 -4.18 -1.39
N ILE A 105 15.46 -3.19 -1.17
CA ILE A 105 15.65 -2.07 -2.11
C ILE A 105 16.16 -2.58 -3.47
N ASP A 106 17.27 -3.32 -3.45
CA ASP A 106 17.88 -3.81 -4.68
C ASP A 106 17.00 -4.88 -5.33
N TYR A 107 16.39 -5.73 -4.52
CA TYR A 107 15.43 -6.72 -4.99
C TYR A 107 14.21 -6.08 -5.67
N THR A 108 13.65 -5.02 -5.09
CA THR A 108 12.54 -4.28 -5.70
C THR A 108 12.94 -3.64 -7.02
N LYS A 109 14.15 -3.05 -7.11
CA LYS A 109 14.67 -2.52 -8.38
C LYS A 109 14.80 -3.60 -9.46
N GLU A 110 15.23 -4.80 -9.08
CA GLU A 110 15.28 -5.95 -9.99
C GLU A 110 13.89 -6.36 -10.48
N LEU A 111 12.91 -6.42 -9.57
CA LEU A 111 11.51 -6.71 -9.91
C LEU A 111 10.94 -5.66 -10.87
N ILE A 112 11.17 -4.37 -10.63
CA ILE A 112 10.75 -3.28 -11.53
C ILE A 112 11.38 -3.46 -12.93
N LYS A 113 12.69 -3.68 -12.99
CA LYS A 113 13.40 -3.89 -14.25
C LYS A 113 12.87 -5.09 -15.04
N THR A 114 12.59 -6.18 -14.32
CA THR A 114 12.16 -7.46 -14.92
C THR A 114 10.71 -7.43 -15.38
N HIS A 115 9.80 -6.88 -14.54
CA HIS A 115 8.37 -6.98 -14.76
C HIS A 115 7.71 -5.72 -15.32
N LYS A 116 8.43 -4.59 -15.31
CA LYS A 116 8.01 -3.31 -15.91
C LYS A 116 6.57 -2.93 -15.49
N PRO A 117 6.28 -2.81 -14.18
CA PRO A 117 4.97 -2.35 -13.73
C PRO A 117 4.72 -0.91 -14.18
N ASP A 118 3.47 -0.48 -14.21
CA ASP A 118 3.16 0.95 -14.41
C ASP A 118 3.67 1.76 -13.22
N TYR A 119 3.52 1.25 -11.98
CA TYR A 119 4.08 1.85 -10.77
C TYR A 119 4.20 0.81 -9.64
N ILE A 120 4.79 1.20 -8.52
CA ILE A 120 4.79 0.40 -7.29
C ILE A 120 4.17 1.17 -6.13
N VAL A 121 3.60 0.42 -5.17
CA VAL A 121 3.21 0.90 -3.85
C VAL A 121 4.33 0.56 -2.89
N GLY A 122 4.92 1.59 -2.27
CA GLY A 122 5.97 1.42 -1.28
C GLY A 122 5.39 1.28 0.12
N SER A 123 5.50 0.09 0.71
CA SER A 123 4.91 -0.24 2.00
C SER A 123 5.95 -0.75 3.00
N VAL A 124 5.67 -0.51 4.29
CA VAL A 124 6.51 -1.01 5.39
C VAL A 124 5.70 -2.01 6.20
N HIS A 125 5.99 -3.30 6.03
CA HIS A 125 5.35 -4.41 6.75
C HIS A 125 6.31 -5.08 7.75
N HIS A 126 7.61 -4.79 7.66
CA HIS A 126 8.64 -5.44 8.46
C HIS A 126 9.45 -4.44 9.29
N ILE A 127 9.69 -4.78 10.55
CA ILE A 127 10.67 -4.16 11.42
C ILE A 127 11.62 -5.26 11.90
N ASN A 128 12.93 -5.06 11.68
CA ASN A 128 13.95 -6.07 11.98
C ASN A 128 13.61 -7.46 11.39
N ASN A 129 13.14 -7.49 10.14
CA ASN A 129 12.68 -8.67 9.40
C ASN A 129 11.46 -9.39 10.02
N ILE A 130 10.78 -8.77 10.96
CA ILE A 130 9.54 -9.28 11.56
C ILE A 130 8.35 -8.63 10.89
N CYS A 131 7.48 -9.43 10.24
CA CYS A 131 6.22 -8.98 9.65
C CYS A 131 5.24 -8.58 10.79
N PHE A 132 5.29 -7.30 11.18
CA PHE A 132 4.63 -6.83 12.41
C PHE A 132 3.11 -6.72 12.29
N ASP A 133 2.58 -6.53 11.11
CA ASP A 133 1.16 -6.28 10.85
C ASP A 133 0.33 -7.56 10.66
N PHE A 134 0.99 -8.71 10.51
CA PHE A 134 0.31 -10.00 10.30
C PHE A 134 -0.45 -10.46 11.54
N SER A 135 0.09 -10.25 12.75
CA SER A 135 -0.58 -10.65 13.99
C SER A 135 -0.12 -9.86 15.21
N ARG A 136 -0.99 -9.79 16.27
CA ARG A 136 -0.60 -9.19 17.56
C ARG A 136 0.64 -9.83 18.17
N GLN A 137 0.85 -11.13 17.95
CA GLN A 137 2.04 -11.85 18.45
C GLN A 137 3.31 -11.32 17.75
N LEU A 138 3.28 -11.19 16.41
CA LEU A 138 4.42 -10.67 15.66
C LEU A 138 4.66 -9.17 15.95
N TYR A 139 3.58 -8.40 16.13
CA TYR A 139 3.69 -7.01 16.59
C TYR A 139 4.43 -6.92 17.94
N GLY A 140 4.06 -7.77 18.91
CA GLY A 140 4.77 -7.85 20.20
C GLY A 140 6.23 -8.29 20.08
N LYS A 141 6.57 -9.16 19.11
CA LYS A 141 7.97 -9.53 18.82
C LYS A 141 8.74 -8.33 18.23
N ALA A 142 8.13 -7.59 17.30
CA ALA A 142 8.73 -6.40 16.73
C ALA A 142 8.98 -5.30 17.78
N ILE A 143 8.05 -5.07 18.71
CA ILE A 143 8.28 -4.17 19.86
C ILE A 143 9.51 -4.59 20.65
N LYS A 144 9.63 -5.87 20.99
CA LYS A 144 10.77 -6.40 21.76
C LYS A 144 12.08 -6.26 21.00
N SER A 145 12.08 -6.45 19.68
CA SER A 145 13.29 -6.33 18.84
C SER A 145 13.78 -4.89 18.72
N SER A 146 12.89 -3.90 18.81
CA SER A 146 13.22 -2.48 18.82
C SER A 146 13.55 -1.95 20.24
N GLY A 147 13.29 -2.74 21.29
CA GLY A 147 13.44 -2.34 22.69
C GLY A 147 12.12 -1.89 23.32
N ASP A 148 11.44 -0.91 22.75
CA ASP A 148 10.09 -0.50 23.16
C ASP A 148 9.23 -0.06 21.97
N ILE A 149 7.95 0.21 22.24
CA ILE A 149 7.01 0.59 21.19
C ILE A 149 7.28 1.98 20.58
N ASN A 150 7.92 2.92 21.31
CA ASN A 150 8.23 4.21 20.74
C ASN A 150 9.42 4.09 19.78
N GLN A 151 10.43 3.31 20.16
CA GLN A 151 11.55 3.01 19.29
C GLN A 151 11.07 2.27 18.02
N MET A 152 10.14 1.31 18.14
CA MET A 152 9.54 0.64 16.99
C MET A 152 8.85 1.61 16.03
N TYR A 153 8.17 2.66 16.54
CA TYR A 153 7.61 3.72 15.69
C TYR A 153 8.70 4.55 15.00
N GLU A 154 9.78 4.84 15.72
CA GLU A 154 10.92 5.55 15.14
C GLU A 154 11.59 4.74 14.04
N ASP A 155 11.83 3.45 14.29
CA ASP A 155 12.39 2.49 13.32
C ASP A 155 11.50 2.38 12.07
N TYR A 156 10.18 2.31 12.27
CA TYR A 156 9.19 2.30 11.17
C TYR A 156 9.33 3.52 10.27
N PHE A 157 9.33 4.73 10.84
CA PHE A 157 9.44 5.95 10.04
C PHE A 157 10.84 6.15 9.46
N ASP A 158 11.89 5.58 10.04
CA ASP A 158 13.22 5.56 9.44
C ASP A 158 13.26 4.59 8.24
N LYS A 159 12.72 3.39 8.38
CA LYS A 159 12.59 2.43 7.27
C LYS A 159 11.73 3.02 6.14
N GLN A 160 10.62 3.69 6.47
CA GLN A 160 9.80 4.37 5.47
C GLN A 160 10.56 5.52 4.78
N TYR A 161 11.41 6.27 5.50
CA TYR A 161 12.23 7.30 4.90
C TYR A 161 13.25 6.72 3.92
N GLU A 162 13.90 5.63 4.30
CA GLU A 162 14.81 4.87 3.43
C GLU A 162 14.09 4.43 2.14
N LEU A 163 12.90 3.84 2.28
CA LEU A 163 12.06 3.43 1.15
C LEU A 163 11.72 4.61 0.22
N ILE A 164 11.25 5.73 0.78
CA ILE A 164 10.89 6.95 0.04
C ILE A 164 12.08 7.47 -0.77
N THR A 165 13.26 7.51 -0.17
CA THR A 165 14.44 8.13 -0.78
C THR A 165 15.19 7.21 -1.75
N SER A 166 15.13 5.90 -1.53
CA SER A 166 15.90 4.91 -2.30
C SER A 166 15.13 4.32 -3.47
N LEU A 167 13.80 4.12 -3.34
CA LEU A 167 12.95 3.56 -4.38
C LEU A 167 12.10 4.61 -5.10
N GLN A 168 11.75 5.70 -4.43
CA GLN A 168 10.83 6.75 -4.93
C GLN A 168 9.56 6.15 -5.57
N PRO A 169 8.81 5.30 -4.85
CA PRO A 169 7.62 4.67 -5.39
C PRO A 169 6.57 5.74 -5.71
N ALA A 170 5.75 5.53 -6.76
CA ALA A 170 4.71 6.51 -7.10
C ALA A 170 3.69 6.68 -5.98
N VAL A 171 3.44 5.63 -5.20
CA VAL A 171 2.48 5.59 -4.09
C VAL A 171 3.16 5.10 -2.81
N ILE A 172 2.90 5.76 -1.69
CA ILE A 172 3.25 5.27 -0.34
C ILE A 172 2.00 4.63 0.25
N GLY A 173 2.05 3.31 0.47
CA GLY A 173 0.96 2.54 1.06
C GLY A 173 0.75 2.91 2.53
N HIS A 174 -0.50 2.84 3.00
CA HIS A 174 -0.93 2.96 4.40
C HIS A 174 0.10 3.59 5.35
N PHE A 175 0.40 4.87 5.13
CA PHE A 175 1.54 5.65 5.68
C PHE A 175 1.86 5.42 7.17
N ASP A 176 0.87 5.12 8.00
CA ASP A 176 1.00 4.88 9.44
C ASP A 176 0.47 3.50 9.86
N LEU A 177 0.71 2.46 9.05
CA LEU A 177 0.31 1.08 9.33
C LEU A 177 0.82 0.58 10.69
N ILE A 178 1.96 1.10 11.16
CA ILE A 178 2.56 0.76 12.47
C ILE A 178 1.56 0.82 13.64
N ARG A 179 0.49 1.61 13.52
CA ARG A 179 -0.54 1.76 14.56
C ARG A 179 -1.57 0.62 14.62
N ILE A 180 -1.47 -0.37 13.74
CA ILE A 180 -2.51 -1.41 13.52
C ILE A 180 -3.00 -2.07 14.81
N PHE A 181 -2.12 -2.31 15.79
CA PHE A 181 -2.47 -2.93 17.07
C PHE A 181 -2.27 -2.01 18.27
N ASP A 182 -1.91 -0.73 18.07
CA ASP A 182 -1.68 0.24 19.13
C ASP A 182 -2.94 1.08 19.41
N THR A 183 -3.55 0.89 20.58
CA THR A 183 -4.71 1.68 21.00
C THR A 183 -4.37 3.12 21.42
N GLU A 184 -3.09 3.41 21.73
CA GLU A 184 -2.59 4.70 22.17
C GLU A 184 -1.89 5.50 21.06
N TYR A 185 -2.04 5.05 19.78
CA TYR A 185 -1.33 5.61 18.64
C TYR A 185 -1.48 7.14 18.50
N ILE A 186 -2.65 7.70 18.84
CA ILE A 186 -2.90 9.15 18.75
C ILE A 186 -1.91 9.93 19.60
N LYS A 187 -1.65 9.49 20.84
CA LYS A 187 -0.66 10.12 21.72
C LYS A 187 0.77 9.85 21.22
N ARG A 188 1.00 8.69 20.66
CA ARG A 188 2.31 8.24 20.22
C ARG A 188 2.83 9.02 19.01
N ILE A 189 2.00 9.21 17.97
CA ILE A 189 2.37 9.98 16.78
C ILE A 189 2.61 11.48 17.07
N GLU A 190 2.16 11.99 18.22
CA GLU A 190 2.43 13.37 18.67
C GLU A 190 3.70 13.49 19.52
N LYS A 191 4.37 12.38 19.91
CA LYS A 191 5.66 12.45 20.59
C LYS A 191 6.69 13.13 19.70
N ARG A 192 7.51 14.01 20.28
CA ARG A 192 8.41 14.93 19.59
C ARG A 192 9.26 14.24 18.50
N ASP A 193 9.91 13.13 18.84
CA ASP A 193 10.88 12.50 17.94
C ASP A 193 10.17 11.69 16.85
N ILE A 194 9.10 10.99 17.17
CA ILE A 194 8.22 10.34 16.19
C ILE A 194 7.62 11.38 15.23
N ARG A 195 7.10 12.49 15.78
CA ARG A 195 6.52 13.59 14.99
C ARG A 195 7.52 14.21 14.02
N LYS A 196 8.78 14.41 14.43
CA LYS A 196 9.84 14.88 13.54
C LYS A 196 10.05 13.95 12.34
N LYS A 197 10.08 12.63 12.57
CA LYS A 197 10.27 11.62 11.52
C LYS A 197 9.06 11.60 10.57
N ILE A 198 7.84 11.67 11.08
CA ILE A 198 6.62 11.81 10.27
C ILE A 198 6.72 13.03 9.35
N VAL A 199 7.06 14.20 9.89
CA VAL A 199 7.16 15.45 9.10
C VAL A 199 8.30 15.35 8.07
N ARG A 200 9.44 14.75 8.41
CA ARG A 200 10.54 14.47 7.49
C ARG A 200 10.05 13.64 6.30
N ASN A 201 9.33 12.53 6.57
CA ASN A 201 8.83 11.63 5.53
C ASN A 201 7.80 12.31 4.62
N LEU A 202 6.87 13.09 5.20
CA LEU A 202 5.91 13.88 4.42
C LEU A 202 6.61 14.90 3.51
N LYS A 203 7.65 15.59 3.99
CA LYS A 203 8.45 16.50 3.17
C LYS A 203 9.17 15.77 2.04
N ALA A 204 9.69 14.57 2.31
CA ALA A 204 10.33 13.74 1.28
C ALA A 204 9.30 13.26 0.22
N CYS A 205 8.10 12.87 0.63
CA CYS A 205 7.00 12.57 -0.30
C CYS A 205 6.68 13.77 -1.18
N LYS A 206 6.55 14.97 -0.59
CA LYS A 206 6.30 16.20 -1.37
C LYS A 206 7.42 16.49 -2.36
N LYS A 207 8.69 16.41 -1.91
CA LYS A 207 9.87 16.66 -2.76
C LYS A 207 9.91 15.74 -3.97
N ASN A 208 9.57 14.47 -3.79
CA ASN A 208 9.61 13.44 -4.82
C ASN A 208 8.26 13.26 -5.55
N ASN A 209 7.29 14.18 -5.35
CA ASN A 209 5.98 14.16 -6.00
C ASN A 209 5.19 12.85 -5.80
N LEU A 210 5.37 12.17 -4.65
CA LEU A 210 4.70 10.90 -4.37
C LEU A 210 3.25 11.10 -3.94
N ILE A 211 2.43 10.07 -4.11
CA ILE A 211 1.04 10.03 -3.66
C ILE A 211 0.97 9.23 -2.36
N LEU A 212 0.29 9.76 -1.36
CA LEU A 212 -0.05 8.96 -0.16
C LEU A 212 -1.35 8.20 -0.42
N ASP A 213 -1.33 6.92 -0.18
CA ASP A 213 -2.50 6.07 -0.17
C ASP A 213 -3.35 6.37 1.08
N PHE A 214 -4.52 6.99 0.89
CA PHE A 214 -5.53 7.11 1.94
C PHE A 214 -6.29 5.81 2.04
N ASN A 215 -5.69 4.86 2.75
CA ASN A 215 -6.09 3.48 2.78
C ASN A 215 -7.30 3.26 3.68
N THR A 216 -8.40 2.84 3.07
CA THR A 216 -9.67 2.65 3.77
C THR A 216 -9.82 1.27 4.41
N ARG A 217 -8.92 0.31 4.15
CA ARG A 217 -8.95 -1.04 4.73
C ARG A 217 -8.97 -1.03 6.27
N ALA A 218 -8.35 -0.02 6.90
CA ALA A 218 -8.42 0.14 8.34
C ALA A 218 -9.86 0.17 8.88
N LEU A 219 -10.80 0.80 8.14
CA LEU A 219 -12.21 0.89 8.54
C LEU A 219 -12.87 -0.50 8.56
N LYS A 220 -12.57 -1.35 7.57
CA LYS A 220 -13.04 -2.73 7.55
C LYS A 220 -12.51 -3.52 8.76
N LYS A 221 -11.28 -3.26 9.18
CA LYS A 221 -10.69 -3.81 10.42
C LYS A 221 -11.21 -3.12 11.69
N LYS A 222 -12.33 -2.34 11.60
CA LYS A 222 -12.97 -1.61 12.69
C LYS A 222 -12.08 -0.57 13.39
N ALA A 223 -11.08 -0.05 12.69
CA ALA A 223 -10.32 1.10 13.18
C ALA A 223 -11.19 2.37 13.19
N LYS A 224 -10.84 3.33 14.05
CA LYS A 224 -11.57 4.61 14.19
C LYS A 224 -11.41 5.53 12.99
N GLU A 225 -10.38 5.34 12.20
CA GLU A 225 -10.04 6.14 11.02
C GLU A 225 -9.19 5.34 10.02
N PRO A 226 -9.19 5.72 8.73
CA PRO A 226 -8.31 5.12 7.73
C PRO A 226 -6.82 5.33 8.05
N TYR A 227 -5.92 4.58 7.43
CA TYR A 227 -4.55 5.04 7.24
C TYR A 227 -4.60 6.11 6.13
N ILE A 228 -4.27 7.24 6.38
CA ILE A 228 -3.45 8.06 7.27
C ILE A 228 -4.30 8.62 8.43
N SER A 229 -3.73 8.63 9.66
CA SER A 229 -4.36 9.26 10.81
C SER A 229 -4.63 10.75 10.58
N ARG A 230 -5.73 11.29 11.15
CA ARG A 230 -6.18 12.68 10.91
C ARG A 230 -5.11 13.75 11.16
N SER A 231 -4.28 13.59 12.19
CA SER A 231 -3.23 14.58 12.47
C SER A 231 -2.13 14.58 11.40
N ILE A 232 -1.78 13.39 10.89
CA ILE A 232 -0.83 13.22 9.80
C ILE A 232 -1.43 13.74 8.49
N LEU A 233 -2.70 13.41 8.20
CA LEU A 233 -3.43 13.88 7.02
C LEU A 233 -3.50 15.41 6.96
N ARG A 234 -3.78 16.08 8.10
CA ARG A 234 -3.77 17.54 8.20
C ARG A 234 -2.39 18.09 7.85
N LYS A 235 -1.33 17.47 8.38
CA LYS A 235 0.05 17.91 8.08
C LYS A 235 0.43 17.66 6.63
N ALA A 236 -0.02 16.56 6.04
CA ALA A 236 0.16 16.30 4.61
C ALA A 236 -0.51 17.37 3.75
N LYS A 237 -1.73 17.78 4.11
CA LYS A 237 -2.45 18.89 3.45
C LYS A 237 -1.70 20.22 3.54
N GLU A 238 -1.22 20.59 4.76
CA GLU A 238 -0.42 21.82 4.99
C GLU A 238 0.84 21.84 4.12
N LEU A 239 1.49 20.70 3.95
CA LEU A 239 2.71 20.57 3.14
C LEU A 239 2.41 20.44 1.63
N GLY A 240 1.13 20.32 1.24
CA GLY A 240 0.74 20.12 -0.15
C GLY A 240 1.17 18.76 -0.72
N VAL A 241 1.20 17.72 0.11
CA VAL A 241 1.47 16.33 -0.35
C VAL A 241 0.24 15.81 -1.08
N ARG A 242 0.44 15.11 -2.20
CA ARG A 242 -0.63 14.47 -2.97
C ARG A 242 -1.21 13.31 -2.18
N VAL A 243 -2.53 13.17 -2.20
CA VAL A 243 -3.24 12.06 -1.53
C VAL A 243 -4.32 11.54 -2.48
N ALA A 244 -4.49 10.22 -2.55
CA ALA A 244 -5.59 9.59 -3.27
C ALA A 244 -6.16 8.42 -2.47
N PRO A 245 -7.45 8.06 -2.67
CA PRO A 245 -8.04 6.90 -2.00
C PRO A 245 -7.40 5.59 -2.46
N GLY A 246 -7.23 4.65 -1.52
CA GLY A 246 -6.93 3.25 -1.75
C GLY A 246 -7.83 2.37 -0.88
N ASP A 247 -8.23 1.23 -1.37
CA ASP A 247 -9.06 0.28 -0.63
C ASP A 247 -8.32 -0.96 -0.16
N ASP A 248 -7.19 -1.27 -0.78
CA ASP A 248 -6.34 -2.41 -0.42
C ASP A 248 -7.22 -3.66 -0.23
N SER A 249 -8.14 -3.86 -1.21
CA SER A 249 -9.18 -4.87 -1.15
C SER A 249 -8.60 -6.28 -1.30
N HIS A 250 -9.11 -7.22 -0.50
CA HIS A 250 -8.73 -8.64 -0.55
C HIS A 250 -9.94 -9.53 -0.93
N GLY A 251 -10.98 -8.91 -1.48
CA GLY A 251 -12.17 -9.57 -1.99
C GLY A 251 -13.20 -8.56 -2.49
N ILE A 252 -14.19 -9.06 -3.24
CA ILE A 252 -15.23 -8.23 -3.85
C ILE A 252 -16.06 -7.45 -2.83
N MET A 253 -16.19 -7.98 -1.60
CA MET A 253 -16.95 -7.33 -0.52
C MET A 253 -16.21 -6.14 0.10
N ASP A 254 -14.93 -5.96 -0.20
CA ASP A 254 -14.11 -4.84 0.28
C ASP A 254 -14.25 -3.61 -0.62
N ILE A 255 -14.60 -3.83 -1.89
CA ILE A 255 -14.57 -2.80 -2.94
C ILE A 255 -15.74 -1.83 -2.79
N GLY A 256 -15.44 -0.53 -2.81
CA GLY A 256 -16.40 0.55 -2.97
C GLY A 256 -17.02 1.09 -1.68
N THR A 257 -17.29 0.30 -0.66
CA THR A 257 -18.03 0.73 0.54
C THR A 257 -17.27 1.80 1.34
N ASP A 258 -16.07 1.49 1.74
CA ASP A 258 -15.27 2.36 2.57
C ASP A 258 -14.56 3.48 1.77
N ILE A 259 -14.36 3.29 0.46
CA ILE A 259 -13.87 4.34 -0.44
C ILE A 259 -14.79 5.56 -0.43
N LYS A 260 -16.11 5.37 -0.47
CA LYS A 260 -17.09 6.47 -0.39
C LYS A 260 -16.94 7.25 0.92
N THR A 261 -16.70 6.55 2.02
CA THR A 261 -16.40 7.15 3.33
C THR A 261 -15.07 7.89 3.32
N GLY A 262 -14.01 7.27 2.78
CA GLY A 262 -12.70 7.88 2.62
C GLY A 262 -12.73 9.17 1.81
N VAL A 263 -13.43 9.16 0.68
CA VAL A 263 -13.62 10.35 -0.17
C VAL A 263 -14.31 11.48 0.59
N LYS A 264 -15.35 11.19 1.38
CA LYS A 264 -16.02 12.21 2.24
C LYS A 264 -15.04 12.81 3.26
N ILE A 265 -14.18 11.99 3.87
CA ILE A 265 -13.19 12.47 4.84
C ILE A 265 -12.16 13.38 4.14
N LEU A 266 -11.62 12.96 2.99
CA LEU A 266 -10.67 13.76 2.20
C LEU A 266 -11.28 15.09 1.74
N THR A 267 -12.52 15.08 1.25
CA THR A 267 -13.23 16.31 0.84
C THR A 267 -13.41 17.26 2.02
N ARG A 268 -13.82 16.76 3.19
CA ARG A 268 -13.95 17.58 4.41
C ARG A 268 -12.60 18.12 4.89
N ALA A 269 -11.52 17.39 4.66
CA ALA A 269 -10.16 17.85 4.95
C ALA A 269 -9.62 18.84 3.88
N GLY A 270 -10.42 19.15 2.85
CA GLY A 270 -10.11 20.14 1.82
C GLY A 270 -9.23 19.62 0.69
N PHE A 271 -9.11 18.30 0.51
CA PHE A 271 -8.45 17.75 -0.67
C PHE A 271 -9.32 17.87 -1.91
N ASN A 272 -8.67 18.07 -3.06
CA ASN A 272 -9.37 18.06 -4.35
C ASN A 272 -9.76 16.61 -4.69
N THR A 273 -10.92 16.44 -5.32
CA THR A 273 -11.43 15.15 -5.80
C THR A 273 -11.03 14.84 -7.25
N ASP A 274 -10.24 15.71 -7.90
CA ASP A 274 -9.45 15.34 -9.08
C ASP A 274 -8.22 14.58 -8.60
N TRP A 275 -8.41 13.27 -8.40
CA TRP A 275 -7.38 12.43 -7.79
C TRP A 275 -6.12 12.37 -8.64
N PRO A 276 -4.93 12.54 -8.03
CA PRO A 276 -3.68 12.39 -8.75
C PRO A 276 -3.53 10.96 -9.28
N VAL A 277 -3.16 10.84 -10.54
CA VAL A 277 -2.78 9.57 -11.15
C VAL A 277 -1.31 9.29 -10.81
N PRO A 278 -0.94 8.05 -10.47
CA PRO A 278 0.45 7.67 -10.27
C PRO A 278 1.32 7.96 -11.48
N ASP A 279 2.53 8.46 -11.24
CA ASP A 279 3.52 8.64 -12.29
C ASP A 279 3.98 7.25 -12.75
N ILE A 280 3.84 6.96 -14.05
CA ILE A 280 4.18 5.66 -14.64
C ILE A 280 5.69 5.58 -14.84
N TYR A 281 6.29 4.44 -14.51
CA TYR A 281 7.68 4.18 -14.86
C TYR A 281 7.82 4.18 -16.39
N THR A 282 8.36 5.25 -16.94
CA THR A 282 8.77 5.25 -18.33
C THR A 282 10.05 4.43 -18.44
N CYS A 283 9.99 3.27 -19.10
CA CYS A 283 11.22 2.61 -19.54
C CYS A 283 11.96 3.64 -20.41
N PRO A 284 13.24 4.02 -20.10
CA PRO A 284 14.01 4.77 -21.05
C PRO A 284 13.99 3.98 -22.36
N ALA A 285 13.64 4.65 -23.46
CA ALA A 285 13.71 4.05 -24.79
C ALA A 285 15.11 3.45 -24.97
N GLN A 286 15.16 2.15 -25.31
CA GLN A 286 16.41 1.45 -25.63
C GLN A 286 17.01 2.04 -26.88
#